data_e14d2dc23419f4575001c607c1359831
#
_entry.id   e14d2dc23419f4575001c607c1359831
#
_cell.length_a   1.000
_cell.length_b   1.000
_cell.length_c   1.000
_cell.angle_alpha   90.00
_cell.angle_beta   90.00
_cell.angle_gamma   90.00
#
_symmetry.space_group_name_H-M   'P 1'
#
loop_
_entity.id
_entity.type
_entity.pdbx_description
1 polymer ?
#
loop_
_entity_poly.entity_id
_entity_poly.type
_entity_poly.pdbx_seq_one_letter_code
_entity_poly.pdbx_strand_id
1 'polypeptide(L)'
;TTLPITLDHMIYHAQCVVRGVDRALVVVDLPFGSYQSNPEKALESAVRIMKESEAHAIKLEGGSEVEESIRKIVNAGIPVMGHLGLTPQSIFQFGTYKVRAKEDEEAEKLLKVAKLL
;
A
#
# COMPACT_ATOMS: atom_id res chain seq x y z
N THR A 1 -15.19 0.48 -4.94
CA THR A 1 -14.51 1.48 -5.78
C THR A 1 -13.00 1.38 -5.72
N THR A 2 -12.45 0.68 -4.75
CA THR A 2 -11.00 0.57 -4.54
C THR A 2 -10.31 -0.24 -5.63
N LEU A 3 -10.93 -1.31 -6.13
CA LEU A 3 -10.32 -2.22 -7.09
C LEU A 3 -10.21 -1.67 -8.53
N PRO A 4 -11.19 -0.92 -9.06
CA PRO A 4 -11.13 -0.45 -10.46
C PRO A 4 -10.17 0.72 -10.71
N ILE A 5 -9.66 1.36 -9.66
CA ILE A 5 -8.78 2.53 -9.82
C ILE A 5 -7.44 2.12 -10.44
N THR A 6 -6.96 2.90 -11.41
CA THR A 6 -5.68 2.67 -12.07
C THR A 6 -4.55 3.46 -11.43
N LEU A 7 -3.31 3.11 -11.75
CA LEU A 7 -2.13 3.86 -11.30
C LEU A 7 -2.17 5.32 -11.80
N ASP A 8 -2.61 5.55 -13.03
CA ASP A 8 -2.72 6.90 -13.62
C ASP A 8 -3.78 7.74 -12.89
N HIS A 9 -4.92 7.15 -12.51
CA HIS A 9 -5.92 7.81 -11.68
C HIS A 9 -5.34 8.21 -10.31
N MET A 10 -4.58 7.31 -9.67
CA MET A 10 -3.97 7.61 -8.37
C MET A 10 -2.93 8.72 -8.48
N ILE A 11 -2.11 8.73 -9.52
CA ILE A 11 -1.14 9.80 -9.78
C ILE A 11 -1.87 11.14 -9.96
N TYR A 12 -2.92 11.17 -10.76
CA TYR A 12 -3.72 12.39 -10.95
C TYR A 12 -4.31 12.92 -9.63
N HIS A 13 -4.90 12.03 -8.81
CA HIS A 13 -5.43 12.43 -7.51
C HIS A 13 -4.33 12.91 -6.56
N ALA A 14 -3.20 12.22 -6.53
CA ALA A 14 -2.05 12.60 -5.71
C ALA A 14 -1.52 13.99 -6.08
N GLN A 15 -1.39 14.30 -7.38
CA GLN A 15 -1.03 15.63 -7.85
C GLN A 15 -2.00 16.71 -7.36
N CYS A 16 -3.31 16.42 -7.37
CA CYS A 16 -4.31 17.36 -6.86
C CYS A 16 -4.15 17.60 -5.36
N VAL A 17 -3.91 16.54 -4.58
CA VAL A 17 -3.71 16.62 -3.13
C VAL A 17 -2.43 17.38 -2.80
N VAL A 18 -1.31 17.05 -3.45
CA VAL A 18 -0.02 17.73 -3.21
C VAL A 18 -0.11 19.23 -3.46
N ARG A 19 -0.82 19.66 -4.51
CA ARG A 19 -1.03 21.10 -4.77
C ARG A 19 -1.88 21.81 -3.72
N GLY A 20 -2.73 21.07 -3.00
CA GLY A 20 -3.65 21.64 -2.01
C GLY A 20 -3.19 21.52 -0.56
N VAL A 21 -2.05 20.89 -0.31
CA VAL A 21 -1.58 20.58 1.05
C VAL A 21 -0.22 21.23 1.33
N ASP A 22 -0.16 22.04 2.40
CA ASP A 22 1.08 22.72 2.79
C ASP A 22 1.87 21.98 3.88
N ARG A 23 1.19 21.29 4.81
CA ARG A 23 1.81 20.79 6.05
C ARG A 23 1.65 19.31 6.30
N ALA A 24 0.65 18.67 5.73
CA ALA A 24 0.40 17.25 5.96
C ALA A 24 1.30 16.35 5.13
N LEU A 25 1.65 15.20 5.68
CA LEU A 25 2.30 14.13 4.93
C LEU A 25 1.32 13.57 3.90
N VAL A 26 1.71 13.58 2.63
CA VAL A 26 0.93 12.98 1.55
C VAL A 26 1.42 11.57 1.28
N VAL A 27 0.57 10.59 1.57
CA VAL A 27 0.82 9.17 1.34
C VAL A 27 -0.14 8.66 0.28
N VAL A 28 0.39 7.99 -0.75
CA VAL A 28 -0.39 7.51 -1.89
C VAL A 28 -0.51 6.00 -1.87
N ASP A 29 -1.74 5.49 -1.88
CA ASP A 29 -1.99 4.06 -1.99
C ASP A 29 -1.60 3.52 -3.36
N LEU A 30 -0.83 2.44 -3.40
CA LEU A 30 -0.65 1.63 -4.60
C LEU A 30 -1.97 0.92 -4.93
N PRO A 31 -2.55 1.11 -6.14
CA PRO A 31 -3.79 0.46 -6.50
C PRO A 31 -3.63 -1.05 -6.67
N PHE A 32 -4.74 -1.76 -6.52
CA PHE A 32 -4.79 -3.20 -6.74
C PHE A 32 -4.23 -3.58 -8.12
N GLY A 33 -3.40 -4.61 -8.18
CA GLY A 33 -2.75 -5.10 -9.40
C GLY A 33 -1.45 -4.37 -9.76
N SER A 34 -1.08 -3.30 -9.05
CA SER A 34 0.15 -2.55 -9.33
C SER A 34 1.39 -3.06 -8.57
N TYR A 35 1.22 -3.91 -7.54
CA TYR A 35 2.33 -4.37 -6.70
C TYR A 35 2.27 -5.86 -6.31
N GLN A 36 1.12 -6.53 -6.46
CA GLN A 36 0.95 -7.92 -6.01
C GLN A 36 1.65 -8.94 -6.92
N SER A 37 1.84 -8.61 -8.20
CA SER A 37 2.31 -9.59 -9.19
C SER A 37 3.81 -9.92 -9.06
N ASN A 38 4.64 -8.93 -8.79
CA ASN A 38 6.07 -9.10 -8.53
C ASN A 38 6.70 -7.81 -7.96
N PRO A 39 7.88 -7.93 -7.31
CA PRO A 39 8.57 -6.79 -6.69
C PRO A 39 9.07 -5.72 -7.66
N GLU A 40 9.45 -6.09 -8.90
CA GLU A 40 9.88 -5.15 -9.93
C GLU A 40 8.74 -4.21 -10.31
N LYS A 41 7.56 -4.78 -10.58
CA LYS A 41 6.38 -3.99 -10.91
C LYS A 41 5.95 -3.09 -9.74
N ALA A 42 6.08 -3.58 -8.50
CA ALA A 42 5.82 -2.79 -7.31
C ALA A 42 6.75 -1.56 -7.25
N LEU A 43 8.04 -1.76 -7.49
CA LEU A 43 9.01 -0.67 -7.54
C LEU A 43 8.73 0.32 -8.68
N GLU A 44 8.45 -0.15 -9.89
CA GLU A 44 8.09 0.70 -11.03
C GLU A 44 6.87 1.57 -10.71
N SER A 45 5.84 0.99 -10.13
CA SER A 45 4.62 1.68 -9.73
C SER A 45 4.90 2.75 -8.66
N ALA A 46 5.71 2.41 -7.64
CA ALA A 46 6.11 3.32 -6.59
C ALA A 46 6.94 4.50 -7.14
N VAL A 47 7.92 4.22 -8.01
CA VAL A 47 8.76 5.24 -8.66
C VAL A 47 7.90 6.19 -9.49
N ARG A 48 6.94 5.68 -10.26
CA ARG A 48 6.02 6.52 -11.04
C ARG A 48 5.23 7.47 -10.15
N ILE A 49 4.63 6.96 -9.07
CA ILE A 49 3.88 7.80 -8.12
C ILE A 49 4.78 8.91 -7.58
N MET A 50 5.95 8.57 -7.05
CA MET A 50 6.85 9.57 -6.45
C MET A 50 7.32 10.62 -7.44
N LYS A 51 7.70 10.22 -8.64
CA LYS A 51 8.19 11.14 -9.69
C LYS A 51 7.11 12.02 -10.29
N GLU A 52 5.92 11.46 -10.51
CA GLU A 52 4.87 12.15 -11.24
C GLU A 52 3.93 12.96 -10.34
N SER A 53 3.83 12.63 -9.04
CA SER A 53 2.93 13.33 -8.11
C SER A 53 3.62 14.20 -7.07
N GLU A 54 4.92 14.02 -6.85
CA GLU A 54 5.67 14.67 -5.76
C GLU A 54 5.14 14.33 -4.35
N ALA A 55 4.48 13.18 -4.19
CA ALA A 55 4.04 12.68 -2.89
C ALA A 55 5.25 12.33 -1.99
N HIS A 56 5.01 12.19 -0.70
CA HIS A 56 6.07 11.99 0.29
C HIS A 56 6.34 10.52 0.60
N ALA A 57 5.33 9.65 0.43
CA ALA A 57 5.41 8.22 0.70
C ALA A 57 4.35 7.47 -0.08
N ILE A 58 4.51 6.15 -0.17
CA ILE A 58 3.48 5.26 -0.71
C ILE A 58 2.89 4.38 0.38
N LYS A 59 1.67 3.88 0.17
CA LYS A 59 1.07 2.84 1.02
C LYS A 59 0.69 1.62 0.19
N LEU A 60 0.82 0.44 0.77
CA LEU A 60 0.35 -0.81 0.19
C LEU A 60 -0.23 -1.74 1.26
N GLU A 61 -1.08 -2.64 0.82
CA GLU A 61 -1.80 -3.58 1.66
C GLU A 61 -1.22 -4.99 1.50
N GLY A 62 -1.19 -5.73 2.59
CA GLY A 62 -0.73 -7.11 2.64
C GLY A 62 0.38 -7.33 3.67
N GLY A 63 0.66 -8.58 3.96
CA GLY A 63 1.63 -9.02 4.94
C GLY A 63 2.89 -9.63 4.30
N SER A 64 3.22 -10.85 4.72
CA SER A 64 4.41 -11.57 4.25
C SER A 64 4.45 -11.78 2.73
N GLU A 65 3.30 -11.82 2.07
CA GLU A 65 3.18 -11.98 0.63
C GLU A 65 3.70 -10.77 -0.18
N VAL A 66 3.81 -9.60 0.43
CA VAL A 66 4.32 -8.37 -0.19
C VAL A 66 5.64 -7.89 0.41
N GLU A 67 6.23 -8.64 1.34
CA GLU A 67 7.49 -8.29 2.02
C GLU A 67 8.61 -7.94 1.05
N GLU A 68 8.81 -8.76 0.03
CA GLU A 68 9.88 -8.54 -0.96
C GLU A 68 9.64 -7.25 -1.76
N SER A 69 8.39 -6.95 -2.11
CA SER A 69 8.01 -5.69 -2.76
C SER A 69 8.31 -4.49 -1.86
N ILE A 70 7.95 -4.56 -0.58
CA ILE A 70 8.24 -3.50 0.40
C ILE A 70 9.74 -3.29 0.53
N ARG A 71 10.50 -4.37 0.72
CA ARG A 71 11.97 -4.32 0.86
C ARG A 71 12.62 -3.66 -0.35
N LYS A 72 12.17 -4.00 -1.56
CA LYS A 72 12.70 -3.45 -2.80
C LYS A 72 12.42 -1.95 -2.94
N ILE A 73 11.21 -1.52 -2.58
CA ILE A 73 10.81 -0.10 -2.60
C ILE A 73 11.59 0.71 -1.57
N VAL A 74 11.70 0.21 -0.35
CA VAL A 74 12.47 0.87 0.73
C VAL A 74 13.95 0.97 0.38
N ASN A 75 14.55 -0.07 -0.19
CA ASN A 75 15.94 -0.05 -0.64
C ASN A 75 16.20 0.95 -1.78
N ALA A 76 15.18 1.31 -2.54
CA ALA A 76 15.25 2.38 -3.53
C ALA A 76 15.11 3.79 -2.93
N GLY A 77 14.95 3.90 -1.60
CA GLY A 77 14.85 5.18 -0.88
C GLY A 77 13.43 5.76 -0.81
N ILE A 78 12.41 4.98 -1.14
CA ILE A 78 11.01 5.42 -1.08
C ILE A 78 10.40 5.02 0.26
N PRO A 79 9.88 5.98 1.06
CA PRO A 79 9.19 5.67 2.31
C PRO A 79 7.91 4.85 2.07
N VAL A 80 7.70 3.81 2.87
CA VAL A 80 6.56 2.90 2.75
C VAL A 80 5.74 2.87 4.03
N MET A 81 4.42 2.94 3.88
CA MET A 81 3.44 2.67 4.93
C MET A 81 2.76 1.32 4.65
N GLY A 82 2.89 0.37 5.56
CA GLY A 82 2.20 -0.93 5.49
C GLY A 82 0.78 -0.85 6.03
N HIS A 83 -0.13 -1.66 5.48
CA HIS A 83 -1.47 -1.84 6.00
C HIS A 83 -1.76 -3.32 6.21
N LEU A 84 -1.98 -3.70 7.46
CA LEU A 84 -2.27 -5.05 7.91
C LEU A 84 -3.68 -5.15 8.50
N GLY A 85 -4.19 -6.39 8.63
CA GLY A 85 -5.50 -6.67 9.21
C GLY A 85 -6.60 -6.69 8.16
N LEU A 86 -7.61 -5.85 8.30
CA LEU A 86 -8.68 -5.73 7.29
C LEU A 86 -8.24 -4.80 6.17
N THR A 87 -7.85 -5.39 5.06
CA THR A 87 -7.37 -4.67 3.87
C THR A 87 -8.47 -4.57 2.81
N PRO A 88 -8.91 -3.34 2.42
CA PRO A 88 -9.99 -3.16 1.45
C PRO A 88 -9.76 -3.84 0.10
N GLN A 89 -8.51 -3.94 -0.37
CA GLN A 89 -8.19 -4.62 -1.62
C GLN A 89 -8.40 -6.14 -1.57
N SER A 90 -8.44 -6.73 -0.37
CA SER A 90 -8.68 -8.15 -0.13
C SER A 90 -10.14 -8.48 0.18
N ILE A 91 -11.09 -7.56 -0.07
CA ILE A 91 -12.50 -7.71 0.32
C ILE A 91 -13.15 -8.96 -0.26
N PHE A 92 -12.80 -9.36 -1.47
CA PHE A 92 -13.33 -10.59 -2.08
C PHE A 92 -12.81 -11.86 -1.40
N GLN A 93 -11.63 -11.83 -0.81
CA GLN A 93 -11.09 -12.93 -0.02
C GLN A 93 -11.80 -13.03 1.33
N PHE A 94 -12.06 -11.89 1.98
CA PHE A 94 -12.69 -11.87 3.31
C PHE A 94 -14.21 -11.93 3.26
N GLY A 95 -14.84 -11.49 2.16
CA GLY A 95 -16.28 -11.46 1.98
C GLY A 95 -17.04 -10.48 2.91
N THR A 96 -16.34 -9.77 3.80
CA THR A 96 -16.95 -8.88 4.80
C THR A 96 -15.95 -7.86 5.36
N TYR A 97 -16.46 -6.73 5.85
CA TYR A 97 -15.71 -5.70 6.56
C TYR A 97 -15.72 -5.87 8.10
N LYS A 98 -15.73 -7.11 8.59
CA LYS A 98 -15.62 -7.36 10.03
C LYS A 98 -14.21 -7.10 10.54
N VAL A 99 -14.12 -6.61 11.77
CA VAL A 99 -12.84 -6.43 12.48
C VAL A 99 -12.10 -7.76 12.54
N ARG A 100 -10.80 -7.73 12.22
CA ARG A 100 -9.89 -8.88 12.19
C ARG A 100 -9.10 -8.99 13.48
N ALA A 101 -8.39 -10.12 13.64
CA ALA A 101 -7.51 -10.40 14.77
C ALA A 101 -8.22 -10.32 16.14
N LYS A 102 -9.47 -10.79 16.21
CA LYS A 102 -10.21 -10.93 17.47
C LYS A 102 -9.87 -12.20 18.23
N GLU A 103 -9.48 -13.24 17.51
CA GLU A 103 -9.03 -14.51 18.07
C GLU A 103 -7.51 -14.47 18.28
N ASP A 104 -7.03 -15.11 19.35
CA ASP A 104 -5.61 -15.08 19.75
C ASP A 104 -4.66 -15.53 18.63
N GLU A 105 -5.01 -16.60 17.91
CA GLU A 105 -4.21 -17.13 16.82
C GLU A 105 -4.07 -16.11 15.67
N GLU A 106 -5.16 -15.44 15.29
CA GLU A 106 -5.14 -14.40 14.23
C GLU A 106 -4.34 -13.18 14.70
N ALA A 107 -4.48 -12.81 15.99
CA ALA A 107 -3.73 -11.70 16.58
C ALA A 107 -2.22 -11.98 16.63
N GLU A 108 -1.80 -13.16 17.03
CA GLU A 108 -0.39 -13.58 17.04
C GLU A 108 0.21 -13.57 15.63
N LYS A 109 -0.52 -14.09 14.65
CA LYS A 109 -0.11 -14.05 13.25
C LYS A 109 0.09 -12.61 12.77
N LEU A 110 -0.86 -11.72 13.06
CA LEU A 110 -0.78 -10.30 12.68
C LEU A 110 0.44 -9.61 13.31
N LEU A 111 0.69 -9.84 14.60
CA LEU A 111 1.86 -9.32 15.31
C LEU A 111 3.19 -9.82 14.71
N LYS A 112 3.24 -11.10 14.33
CA LYS A 112 4.42 -11.68 13.70
C LYS A 112 4.71 -11.01 12.36
N VAL A 113 3.69 -10.80 11.54
CA VAL A 113 3.82 -10.13 10.24
C VAL A 113 4.20 -8.67 10.42
N ALA A 114 3.61 -7.96 11.39
CA ALA A 114 3.95 -6.56 11.67
C ALA A 114 5.41 -6.35 12.13
N LYS A 115 6.04 -7.38 12.73
CA LYS A 115 7.46 -7.34 13.09
C LYS A 115 8.39 -7.69 11.94
N LEU A 116 7.86 -8.32 10.89
CA LEU A 116 8.61 -8.71 9.70
C LEU A 116 8.76 -7.53 8.73
N LEU A 117 7.72 -6.70 8.64
CA LEU A 117 7.66 -5.50 7.78
C LEU A 117 8.30 -4.28 8.44
#